data_5521055ab874df9cddacf8d9c5ec4dd1
#
_entry.id   5521055ab874df9cddacf8d9c5ec4dd1
#
_cell.length_a   1.000
_cell.length_b   1.000
_cell.length_c   1.000
_cell.angle_alpha   90.00
_cell.angle_beta   90.00
_cell.angle_gamma   90.00
#
_symmetry.space_group_name_H-M   'P 1'
#
loop_
_entity.id
_entity.type
_entity.pdbx_description
1 polymer ?
#
loop_
_entity_poly.entity_id
_entity_poly.type
_entity_poly.pdbx_seq_one_letter_code
_entity_poly.pdbx_strand_id
1 'polypeptide(L)'
;MFFGRFLIMLNCGLYAALAVWALVLPITLFDALSIAASTRAAVIELQVLIAGSFLGFCFLVGAGIIDNRKTKRSLVGLFIINAAWFFTRCVTLLEGLPEQNTTFIYMGFEFTMLLLLLIALRLVTGPRGRTLFRQEDGTF
;
A
#
# COMPACT_ATOMS: atom_id res chain seq x y z
N MET A 1 -11.52 -15.15 -3.59
CA MET A 1 -11.16 -14.07 -4.53
C MET A 1 -11.72 -12.70 -4.12
N PHE A 2 -12.96 -12.61 -3.66
CA PHE A 2 -13.57 -11.34 -3.23
C PHE A 2 -12.71 -10.58 -2.19
N PHE A 3 -12.27 -11.26 -1.13
CA PHE A 3 -11.46 -10.66 -0.07
C PHE A 3 -10.14 -10.05 -0.59
N GLY A 4 -9.43 -10.74 -1.49
CA GLY A 4 -8.19 -10.19 -2.08
C GLY A 4 -8.45 -8.93 -2.90
N ARG A 5 -9.50 -8.89 -3.71
CA ARG A 5 -9.90 -7.71 -4.47
C ARG A 5 -10.33 -6.56 -3.57
N PHE A 6 -11.06 -6.86 -2.50
CA PHE A 6 -11.44 -5.87 -1.50
C PHE A 6 -10.21 -5.20 -0.89
N LEU A 7 -9.19 -5.97 -0.51
CA LEU A 7 -7.94 -5.42 0.03
C LEU A 7 -7.18 -4.57 -1.01
N ILE A 8 -7.13 -4.98 -2.28
CA ILE A 8 -6.53 -4.18 -3.34
C ILE A 8 -7.28 -2.85 -3.48
N MET A 9 -8.61 -2.89 -3.53
CA MET A 9 -9.45 -1.70 -3.66
C MET A 9 -9.29 -0.75 -2.45
N LEU A 10 -9.24 -1.30 -1.24
CA LEU A 10 -9.01 -0.53 -0.02
C LEU A 10 -7.65 0.19 -0.05
N ASN A 11 -6.58 -0.52 -0.41
CA ASN A 11 -5.24 0.08 -0.50
C ASN A 11 -5.16 1.12 -1.63
N CYS A 12 -5.73 0.85 -2.82
CA CYS A 12 -5.80 1.84 -3.90
C CYS A 12 -6.58 3.09 -3.47
N GLY A 13 -7.68 2.93 -2.76
CA GLY A 13 -8.45 4.06 -2.22
C GLY A 13 -7.65 4.90 -1.23
N LEU A 14 -6.92 4.25 -0.31
CA LEU A 14 -6.01 4.90 0.64
C LEU A 14 -4.88 5.66 -0.08
N TYR A 15 -4.21 5.01 -1.03
CA TYR A 15 -3.13 5.65 -1.80
C TYR A 15 -3.64 6.81 -2.65
N ALA A 16 -4.80 6.65 -3.30
CA ALA A 16 -5.41 7.73 -4.05
C ALA A 16 -5.78 8.93 -3.14
N ALA A 17 -6.35 8.67 -1.97
CA ALA A 17 -6.69 9.73 -1.01
C ALA A 17 -5.43 10.47 -0.52
N LEU A 18 -4.35 9.75 -0.20
CA LEU A 18 -3.07 10.36 0.20
C LEU A 18 -2.43 11.15 -0.94
N ALA A 19 -2.49 10.63 -2.18
CA ALA A 19 -1.99 11.35 -3.35
C ALA A 19 -2.77 12.65 -3.60
N VAL A 20 -4.10 12.61 -3.53
CA VAL A 20 -4.96 13.79 -3.67
C VAL A 20 -4.68 14.79 -2.54
N TRP A 21 -4.55 14.31 -1.30
CA TRP A 21 -4.22 15.17 -0.16
C TRP A 21 -2.86 15.85 -0.36
N ALA A 22 -1.84 15.12 -0.81
CA ALA A 22 -0.53 15.68 -1.12
C ALA A 22 -0.59 16.74 -2.23
N LEU A 23 -1.45 16.56 -3.25
CA LEU A 23 -1.58 17.49 -4.37
C LEU A 23 -2.35 18.77 -4.00
N VAL A 24 -3.42 18.63 -3.22
CA VAL A 24 -4.34 19.74 -2.94
C VAL A 24 -3.93 20.53 -1.70
N LEU A 25 -3.49 19.85 -0.64
CA LEU A 25 -3.17 20.43 0.66
C LEU A 25 -1.84 19.87 1.21
N PRO A 26 -0.71 20.09 0.51
CA PRO A 26 0.57 19.47 0.87
C PRO A 26 1.04 19.82 2.29
N ILE A 27 0.88 21.07 2.70
CA ILE A 27 1.31 21.53 4.03
C ILE A 27 0.57 20.81 5.14
N THR A 28 -0.74 20.65 5.03
CA THR A 28 -1.54 19.94 6.04
C THR A 28 -1.21 18.46 6.10
N LEU A 29 -0.84 17.84 4.98
CA LEU A 29 -0.36 16.47 4.97
C LEU A 29 1.02 16.37 5.65
N PHE A 30 1.94 17.30 5.35
CA PHE A 30 3.28 17.29 5.95
C PHE A 30 3.22 17.51 7.45
N ASP A 31 2.38 18.42 7.93
CA ASP A 31 2.12 18.63 9.35
C ASP A 31 1.58 17.36 10.02
N ALA A 32 0.60 16.70 9.37
CA ALA A 32 0.04 15.44 9.88
C ALA A 32 1.07 14.30 9.92
N LEU A 33 2.05 14.31 9.01
CA LEU A 33 3.15 13.34 8.97
C LEU A 33 4.38 13.79 9.80
N SER A 34 4.31 14.97 10.43
CA SER A 34 5.43 15.58 11.17
C SER A 34 6.67 15.82 10.29
N ILE A 35 6.46 16.16 9.01
CA ILE A 35 7.53 16.46 8.05
C ILE A 35 7.73 17.96 7.99
N ALA A 36 8.93 18.43 8.36
CA ALA A 36 9.30 19.83 8.25
C ALA A 36 9.79 20.15 6.83
N ALA A 37 9.04 20.94 6.09
CA ALA A 37 9.44 21.46 4.79
C ALA A 37 9.70 22.97 4.89
N SER A 38 10.96 23.37 5.04
CA SER A 38 11.36 24.76 5.33
C SER A 38 11.35 25.68 4.12
N THR A 39 11.34 25.13 2.91
CA THR A 39 11.39 25.91 1.65
C THR A 39 10.30 25.46 0.69
N ARG A 40 9.88 26.39 -0.21
CA ARG A 40 8.92 26.06 -1.27
C ARG A 40 9.43 24.94 -2.19
N ALA A 41 10.73 24.90 -2.46
CA ALA A 41 11.32 23.82 -3.25
C ALA A 41 11.19 22.48 -2.55
N ALA A 42 11.46 22.40 -1.23
CA ALA A 42 11.29 21.19 -0.46
C ALA A 42 9.82 20.72 -0.45
N VAL A 43 8.85 21.64 -0.35
CA VAL A 43 7.41 21.31 -0.45
C VAL A 43 7.09 20.66 -1.79
N ILE A 44 7.58 21.24 -2.91
CA ILE A 44 7.32 20.71 -4.25
C ILE A 44 7.94 19.32 -4.42
N GLU A 45 9.19 19.13 -4.01
CA GLU A 45 9.88 17.84 -4.15
C GLU A 45 9.18 16.75 -3.31
N LEU A 46 8.81 17.03 -2.07
CA LEU A 46 8.07 16.09 -1.23
C LEU A 46 6.67 15.80 -1.79
N GLN A 47 6.00 16.82 -2.33
CA GLN A 47 4.69 16.67 -2.96
C GLN A 47 4.78 15.72 -4.17
N VAL A 48 5.76 15.93 -5.05
CA VAL A 48 6.00 15.07 -6.22
C VAL A 48 6.34 13.65 -5.79
N LEU A 49 7.23 13.49 -4.82
CA LEU A 49 7.63 12.19 -4.31
C LEU A 49 6.45 11.42 -3.72
N ILE A 50 5.68 12.05 -2.83
CA ILE A 50 4.57 11.39 -2.13
C ILE A 50 3.42 11.12 -3.10
N ALA A 51 2.91 12.13 -3.81
CA ALA A 51 1.80 11.97 -4.73
C ALA A 51 2.15 11.02 -5.89
N GLY A 52 3.33 11.18 -6.48
CA GLY A 52 3.81 10.34 -7.58
C GLY A 52 3.95 8.88 -7.17
N SER A 53 4.53 8.61 -5.99
CA SER A 53 4.66 7.25 -5.47
C SER A 53 3.31 6.59 -5.23
N PHE A 54 2.37 7.27 -4.56
CA PHE A 54 1.05 6.70 -4.27
C PHE A 54 0.22 6.49 -5.53
N LEU A 55 0.23 7.40 -6.50
CA LEU A 55 -0.40 7.18 -7.81
C LEU A 55 0.24 6.02 -8.55
N GLY A 56 1.58 5.93 -8.56
CA GLY A 56 2.30 4.81 -9.14
C GLY A 56 1.88 3.47 -8.53
N PHE A 57 1.73 3.39 -7.21
CA PHE A 57 1.24 2.19 -6.53
C PHE A 57 -0.20 1.84 -6.93
N CYS A 58 -1.10 2.84 -7.04
CA CYS A 58 -2.45 2.61 -7.53
C CYS A 58 -2.47 1.98 -8.93
N PHE A 59 -1.67 2.50 -9.86
CA PHE A 59 -1.57 1.94 -11.22
C PHE A 59 -0.96 0.54 -11.21
N LEU A 60 0.11 0.32 -10.44
CA LEU A 60 0.79 -0.97 -10.37
C LEU A 60 -0.12 -2.09 -9.89
N VAL A 61 -0.93 -1.83 -8.85
CA VAL A 61 -1.74 -2.86 -8.22
C VAL A 61 -3.20 -2.85 -8.65
N GLY A 62 -3.70 -1.73 -9.21
CA GLY A 62 -5.11 -1.53 -9.58
C GLY A 62 -5.63 -2.53 -10.61
N ALA A 63 -4.77 -3.03 -11.49
CA ALA A 63 -5.13 -4.05 -12.47
C ALA A 63 -5.75 -5.32 -11.85
N GLY A 64 -5.39 -5.64 -10.60
CA GLY A 64 -5.95 -6.78 -9.87
C GLY A 64 -7.39 -6.60 -9.38
N ILE A 65 -7.94 -5.38 -9.45
CA ILE A 65 -9.35 -5.10 -9.15
C ILE A 65 -10.24 -5.61 -10.30
N ILE A 66 -9.81 -5.34 -11.53
CA ILE A 66 -10.59 -5.61 -12.74
C ILE A 66 -10.40 -7.06 -13.20
N ASP A 67 -9.14 -7.52 -13.23
CA ASP A 67 -8.75 -8.82 -13.79
C ASP A 67 -8.40 -9.83 -12.68
N ASN A 68 -9.18 -10.93 -12.62
CA ASN A 68 -8.96 -12.02 -11.67
C ASN A 68 -7.56 -12.65 -11.79
N ARG A 69 -7.02 -12.74 -13.01
CA ARG A 69 -5.71 -13.35 -13.26
C ARG A 69 -4.58 -12.49 -12.68
N LYS A 70 -4.80 -11.19 -12.57
CA LYS A 70 -3.82 -10.23 -12.02
C LYS A 70 -3.93 -10.05 -10.51
N THR A 71 -5.04 -10.47 -9.88
CA THR A 71 -5.29 -10.30 -8.43
C THR A 71 -4.12 -10.82 -7.59
N LYS A 72 -3.58 -12.01 -7.89
CA LYS A 72 -2.43 -12.57 -7.17
C LYS A 72 -1.20 -11.68 -7.28
N ARG A 73 -0.87 -11.21 -8.48
CA ARG A 73 0.29 -10.31 -8.70
C ARG A 73 0.14 -9.00 -7.95
N SER A 74 -1.05 -8.42 -8.00
CA SER A 74 -1.36 -7.18 -7.28
C SER A 74 -1.25 -7.34 -5.76
N LEU A 75 -1.72 -8.46 -5.21
CA LEU A 75 -1.56 -8.77 -3.78
C LEU A 75 -0.10 -8.95 -3.38
N VAL A 76 0.71 -9.60 -4.22
CA VAL A 76 2.17 -9.73 -4.00
C VAL A 76 2.82 -8.34 -4.05
N GLY A 77 2.47 -7.50 -5.02
CA GLY A 77 2.98 -6.14 -5.11
C GLY A 77 2.65 -5.31 -3.86
N LEU A 78 1.38 -5.35 -3.41
CA LEU A 78 0.97 -4.69 -2.16
C LEU A 78 1.71 -5.23 -0.94
N PHE A 79 1.91 -6.54 -0.86
CA PHE A 79 2.65 -7.15 0.24
C PHE A 79 4.09 -6.63 0.28
N ILE A 80 4.77 -6.56 -0.87
CA ILE A 80 6.14 -6.04 -0.97
C ILE A 80 6.20 -4.56 -0.57
N ILE A 81 5.28 -3.73 -1.05
CA ILE A 81 5.23 -2.30 -0.72
C ILE A 81 5.06 -2.10 0.79
N ASN A 82 4.06 -2.77 1.40
CA ASN A 82 3.80 -2.65 2.83
C ASN A 82 4.95 -3.25 3.67
N ALA A 83 5.56 -4.34 3.22
CA ALA A 83 6.72 -4.93 3.88
C ALA A 83 7.94 -4.00 3.84
N ALA A 84 8.18 -3.33 2.72
CA ALA A 84 9.26 -2.36 2.60
C ALA A 84 9.07 -1.18 3.58
N TRP A 85 7.86 -0.64 3.69
CA TRP A 85 7.56 0.44 4.63
C TRP A 85 7.74 -0.01 6.09
N PHE A 86 7.15 -1.15 6.45
CA PHE A 86 7.30 -1.70 7.80
C PHE A 86 8.76 -1.97 8.15
N PHE A 87 9.53 -2.57 7.24
CA PHE A 87 10.95 -2.83 7.43
C PHE A 87 11.75 -1.54 7.61
N THR A 88 11.51 -0.53 6.76
CA THR A 88 12.16 0.78 6.87
C THR A 88 11.92 1.41 8.23
N ARG A 89 10.66 1.36 8.74
CA ARG A 89 10.37 1.85 10.09
C ARG A 89 11.10 1.07 11.18
N CYS A 90 11.18 -0.26 11.05
CA CYS A 90 11.95 -1.06 12.00
C CYS A 90 13.44 -0.65 12.02
N VAL A 91 14.01 -0.37 10.84
CA VAL A 91 15.41 0.10 10.74
C VAL A 91 15.58 1.48 11.37
N THR A 92 14.68 2.43 11.09
CA THR A 92 14.76 3.78 11.69
C THR A 92 14.62 3.78 13.22
N LEU A 93 13.91 2.81 13.80
CA LEU A 93 13.84 2.66 15.26
C LEU A 93 15.18 2.24 15.89
N LEU A 94 16.10 1.64 15.13
CA LEU A 94 17.46 1.33 15.60
C LEU A 94 18.32 2.59 15.72
N GLU A 95 17.98 3.65 15.01
CA GLU A 95 18.68 4.95 15.07
C GLU A 95 18.23 5.78 16.28
N GLY A 96 17.07 5.50 16.85
CA GLY A 96 16.52 6.15 18.03
C GLY A 96 15.02 5.98 18.17
N LEU A 97 14.54 6.07 19.41
CA LEU A 97 13.09 6.03 19.66
C LEU A 97 12.45 7.35 19.23
N PRO A 98 11.32 7.31 18.51
CA PRO A 98 10.63 8.52 18.09
C PRO A 98 10.05 9.27 19.31
N GLU A 99 10.11 10.58 19.29
CA GLU A 99 9.52 11.43 20.32
C GLU A 99 7.99 11.35 20.35
N GLN A 100 7.38 10.92 19.23
CA GLN A 100 5.93 10.86 19.08
C GLN A 100 5.43 9.42 18.94
N ASN A 101 4.33 9.10 19.64
CA ASN A 101 3.67 7.79 19.58
C ASN A 101 3.03 7.47 18.21
N THR A 102 2.92 8.43 17.30
CA THR A 102 2.34 8.27 15.97
C THR A 102 3.06 7.21 15.14
N THR A 103 4.39 7.08 15.28
CA THR A 103 5.18 6.05 14.60
C THR A 103 4.73 4.64 14.96
N PHE A 104 4.44 4.37 16.23
CA PHE A 104 3.95 3.07 16.68
C PHE A 104 2.53 2.76 16.16
N ILE A 105 1.68 3.78 16.03
CA ILE A 105 0.34 3.63 15.42
C ILE A 105 0.48 3.23 13.95
N TYR A 106 1.35 3.89 13.19
CA TYR A 106 1.59 3.53 11.80
C TYR A 106 2.19 2.14 11.64
N MET A 107 3.15 1.75 12.49
CA MET A 107 3.69 0.39 12.52
C MET A 107 2.61 -0.67 12.78
N GLY A 108 1.73 -0.42 13.75
CA GLY A 108 0.60 -1.31 14.04
C GLY A 108 -0.33 -1.47 12.84
N PHE A 109 -0.62 -0.37 12.14
CA PHE A 109 -1.42 -0.39 10.92
C PHE A 109 -0.73 -1.18 9.79
N GLU A 110 0.56 -0.92 9.52
CA GLU A 110 1.34 -1.61 8.50
C GLU A 110 1.45 -3.10 8.79
N PHE A 111 1.71 -3.48 10.04
CA PHE A 111 1.76 -4.88 10.47
C PHE A 111 0.41 -5.58 10.26
N THR A 112 -0.69 -4.93 10.65
CA THR A 112 -2.05 -5.48 10.44
C THR A 112 -2.33 -5.68 8.95
N MET A 113 -1.97 -4.70 8.10
CA MET A 113 -2.11 -4.84 6.65
C MET A 113 -1.28 -5.98 6.07
N LEU A 114 -0.04 -6.18 6.54
CA LEU A 114 0.80 -7.31 6.13
C LEU A 114 0.14 -8.65 6.47
N LEU A 115 -0.43 -8.81 7.66
CA LEU A 115 -1.14 -10.01 8.04
C LEU A 115 -2.37 -10.26 7.15
N LEU A 116 -3.17 -9.23 6.90
CA LEU A 116 -4.36 -9.34 6.03
C LEU A 116 -3.96 -9.70 4.59
N LEU A 117 -2.91 -9.11 4.05
CA LEU A 117 -2.38 -9.42 2.72
C LEU A 117 -1.84 -10.85 2.65
N LEU A 118 -1.16 -11.33 3.70
CA LEU A 118 -0.67 -12.71 3.79
C LEU A 118 -1.84 -13.70 3.80
N ILE A 119 -2.89 -13.42 4.58
CA ILE A 119 -4.12 -14.24 4.60
C ILE A 119 -4.76 -14.25 3.21
N ALA A 120 -4.91 -13.09 2.56
CA ALA A 120 -5.47 -12.99 1.21
C ALA A 120 -4.66 -13.79 0.19
N LEU A 121 -3.32 -13.70 0.24
CA LEU A 121 -2.42 -14.50 -0.61
C LEU A 121 -2.61 -16.00 -0.38
N ARG A 122 -2.71 -16.44 0.89
CA ARG A 122 -2.98 -17.85 1.23
C ARG A 122 -4.31 -18.33 0.66
N LEU A 123 -5.36 -17.52 0.75
CA LEU A 123 -6.69 -17.85 0.21
C LEU A 123 -6.69 -17.94 -1.31
N VAL A 124 -5.95 -17.07 -2.01
CA VAL A 124 -5.86 -17.07 -3.48
C VAL A 124 -4.95 -18.18 -4.00
N THR A 125 -3.92 -18.58 -3.23
CA THR A 125 -2.97 -19.63 -3.65
C THR A 125 -3.31 -21.02 -3.15
N GLY A 126 -4.29 -21.15 -2.24
CA GLY A 126 -4.70 -22.43 -1.67
C GLY A 126 -5.34 -23.39 -2.67
N PRO A 127 -5.57 -24.67 -2.32
CA PRO A 127 -6.11 -25.69 -3.21
C PRO A 127 -7.45 -25.30 -3.86
N ARG A 128 -8.30 -24.58 -3.12
CA ARG A 128 -9.59 -24.05 -3.64
C ARG A 128 -9.41 -22.92 -4.67
N GLY A 129 -8.35 -22.13 -4.57
CA GLY A 129 -8.02 -21.11 -5.56
C GLY A 129 -7.55 -21.70 -6.89
N ARG A 130 -6.80 -22.82 -6.84
CA ARG A 130 -6.29 -23.48 -8.06
C ARG A 130 -7.39 -24.09 -8.94
N THR A 131 -8.45 -24.60 -8.35
CA THR A 131 -9.58 -25.19 -9.10
C THR A 131 -10.37 -24.13 -9.88
N LEU A 132 -10.50 -22.92 -9.35
CA LEU A 132 -11.19 -21.82 -10.04
C LEU A 132 -10.42 -21.31 -11.27
N PHE A 133 -9.09 -21.28 -11.21
CA PHE A 133 -8.26 -20.86 -12.34
C PHE A 133 -8.20 -21.95 -13.46
N ARG A 134 -8.28 -23.23 -13.09
CA ARG A 134 -8.24 -24.34 -14.06
C ARG A 134 -9.54 -24.47 -14.87
N GLN A 135 -10.65 -24.00 -14.32
CA GLN A 135 -11.95 -24.09 -15.00
C GLN A 135 -12.11 -23.01 -16.10
N GLU A 136 -11.40 -21.86 -15.98
CA GLU A 136 -11.43 -20.80 -16.98
C GLU A 136 -10.51 -21.09 -18.20
N ASP A 137 -9.48 -21.95 -18.04
CA ASP A 137 -8.55 -22.29 -19.13
C ASP A 137 -9.06 -23.47 -20.00
N GLY A 138 -10.21 -24.05 -19.70
CA GLY A 138 -10.76 -25.25 -20.36
C GLY A 138 -11.85 -25.00 -21.40
N THR A 139 -12.13 -23.75 -21.74
CA THR A 139 -13.12 -23.40 -22.78
C THR A 139 -12.47 -22.65 -23.94
N PHE A 140 -11.78 -23.42 -24.79
CA PHE A 140 -11.58 -23.12 -26.23
C PHE A 140 -11.72 -24.42 -27.00
#